data_3be2af7ccfff66d43768b5ddfc78ecde
#
_entry.id   3be2af7ccfff66d43768b5ddfc78ecde
#
_cell.length_a   1.000
_cell.length_b   1.000
_cell.length_c   1.000
_cell.angle_alpha   90.00
_cell.angle_beta   90.00
_cell.angle_gamma   90.00
#
_symmetry.space_group_name_H-M   'P 1'
#
loop_
_entity.id
_entity.type
_entity.pdbx_description
1 polymer ?
#
loop_
_entity_poly.entity_id
_entity_poly.type
_entity_poly.pdbx_seq_one_letter_code
_entity_poly.pdbx_strand_id
1 'polypeptide(L)'
;MAKHNCAICGAEIGLVSEQKLADGNFICRKVCSKKTFKIFDKVHATLGDVTAHIEQVEKGTRIWNELLLPLKKAKDKTQKLKCLGAGGPLLYVSPSTGLVALVETNYKFIVFGKTQRACVYRLADLVQYDYEEEKVKGADGKVETKAFCVMTFKDTAGLYSFRLGVGNSKSYESMAKYFDTLFGIQKTLGNTFKNAKRQMDAIKSFAAAAKAAADGTLDEEQATSTIGALDASVYGDRTEWIKKADEALAAFQ
;
A
#
# COMPACT_ATOMS: atom_id res chain seq x y z
N MET A 1 39.26 5.87 -3.07
CA MET A 1 37.87 5.38 -3.18
C MET A 1 36.96 6.62 -3.19
N ALA A 2 36.02 6.70 -4.11
CA ALA A 2 35.10 7.84 -4.14
C ALA A 2 34.24 7.82 -2.88
N LYS A 3 34.19 8.96 -2.18
CA LYS A 3 33.30 9.17 -1.05
C LYS A 3 32.10 9.98 -1.55
N HIS A 4 30.93 9.60 -1.16
CA HIS A 4 29.69 10.30 -1.47
C HIS A 4 29.09 10.90 -0.19
N ASN A 5 28.25 11.89 -0.34
CA ASN A 5 27.40 12.35 0.75
C ASN A 5 26.00 11.78 0.61
N CYS A 6 25.41 11.35 1.71
CA CYS A 6 24.01 10.90 1.73
C CYS A 6 23.09 12.05 1.31
N ALA A 7 22.32 11.86 0.24
CA ALA A 7 21.44 12.90 -0.29
C ALA A 7 20.29 13.30 0.67
N ILE A 8 20.03 12.51 1.73
CA ILE A 8 18.97 12.81 2.71
C ILE A 8 19.54 13.48 3.97
N CYS A 9 20.62 12.94 4.56
CA CYS A 9 21.14 13.43 5.85
C CYS A 9 22.50 14.12 5.76
N GLY A 10 23.11 14.21 4.57
CA GLY A 10 24.43 14.85 4.35
C GLY A 10 25.63 14.07 4.86
N ALA A 11 25.45 12.96 5.58
CA ALA A 11 26.56 12.19 6.13
C ALA A 11 27.47 11.64 5.03
N GLU A 12 28.78 11.67 5.26
CA GLU A 12 29.78 11.04 4.39
C GLU A 12 29.59 9.51 4.41
N ILE A 13 29.51 8.89 3.23
CA ILE A 13 29.30 7.46 3.04
C ILE A 13 30.30 6.90 2.02
N GLY A 14 30.69 5.65 2.20
CA GLY A 14 31.56 4.94 1.27
C GLY A 14 30.88 3.67 0.77
N LEU A 15 31.52 2.98 -0.16
CA LEU A 15 31.04 1.81 -0.92
C LEU A 15 30.22 0.79 -0.12
N VAL A 16 30.59 0.51 1.13
CA VAL A 16 29.91 -0.50 1.97
C VAL A 16 28.67 0.09 2.68
N SER A 17 28.66 1.40 2.90
CA SER A 17 27.63 2.11 3.68
C SER A 17 26.63 2.87 2.82
N GLU A 18 26.79 2.84 1.50
CA GLU A 18 25.91 3.53 0.55
C GLU A 18 24.89 2.59 -0.11
N GLN A 19 23.74 3.15 -0.45
CA GLN A 19 22.73 2.57 -1.32
C GLN A 19 22.53 3.52 -2.49
N LYS A 20 22.84 3.04 -3.70
CA LYS A 20 22.59 3.78 -4.94
C LYS A 20 21.11 3.68 -5.31
N LEU A 21 20.51 4.79 -5.75
CA LEU A 21 19.13 4.91 -6.22
C LEU A 21 19.09 4.95 -7.75
N ALA A 22 17.89 4.81 -8.32
CA ALA A 22 17.68 4.77 -9.76
C ALA A 22 18.11 6.06 -10.48
N ASP A 23 17.97 7.21 -9.83
CA ASP A 23 18.36 8.54 -10.31
C ASP A 23 19.85 8.87 -10.11
N GLY A 24 20.65 7.90 -9.67
CA GLY A 24 22.09 8.03 -9.43
C GLY A 24 22.45 8.64 -8.07
N ASN A 25 21.50 9.09 -7.27
CA ASN A 25 21.73 9.57 -5.91
C ASN A 25 22.17 8.42 -4.97
N PHE A 26 22.81 8.77 -3.87
CA PHE A 26 23.26 7.82 -2.85
C PHE A 26 22.68 8.17 -1.48
N ILE A 27 22.18 7.16 -0.76
CA ILE A 27 21.69 7.29 0.61
C ILE A 27 22.44 6.35 1.55
N CYS A 28 22.53 6.70 2.83
CA CYS A 28 23.21 5.86 3.80
C CYS A 28 22.37 4.63 4.19
N ARG A 29 22.98 3.43 4.13
CA ARG A 29 22.34 2.15 4.51
C ARG A 29 21.98 2.06 5.99
N LYS A 30 22.80 2.68 6.85
CA LYS A 30 22.68 2.53 8.32
C LYS A 30 21.52 3.32 8.91
N VAL A 31 21.17 4.47 8.34
CA VAL A 31 20.15 5.40 8.87
C VAL A 31 19.01 5.61 7.87
N CYS A 32 19.26 6.31 6.76
CA CYS A 32 18.18 6.74 5.85
C CYS A 32 17.50 5.57 5.15
N SER A 33 18.28 4.59 4.64
CA SER A 33 17.70 3.39 4.04
C SER A 33 16.88 2.54 5.02
N LYS A 34 17.19 2.61 6.33
CA LYS A 34 16.41 1.90 7.36
C LYS A 34 15.12 2.61 7.75
N LYS A 35 14.94 3.89 7.38
CA LYS A 35 13.69 4.62 7.62
C LYS A 35 12.57 4.12 6.70
N THR A 36 12.90 3.59 5.51
CA THR A 36 11.93 2.97 4.62
C THR A 36 11.56 1.56 5.09
N PHE A 37 10.43 1.03 4.63
CA PHE A 37 10.06 -0.37 4.86
C PHE A 37 11.04 -1.32 4.18
N LYS A 38 11.16 -2.55 4.71
CA LYS A 38 12.00 -3.60 4.10
C LYS A 38 11.50 -4.01 2.71
N ILE A 39 10.19 -3.99 2.52
CA ILE A 39 9.55 -4.34 1.24
C ILE A 39 9.60 -3.20 0.21
N PHE A 40 10.03 -2.00 0.60
CA PHE A 40 10.17 -0.88 -0.33
C PHE A 40 11.38 -1.09 -1.25
N ASP A 41 11.14 -1.05 -2.56
CA ASP A 41 12.18 -1.26 -3.57
C ASP A 41 13.05 -0.01 -3.75
N LYS A 42 14.14 0.02 -3.01
CA LYS A 42 15.10 1.14 -3.04
C LYS A 42 15.98 1.15 -4.30
N VAL A 43 16.10 0.01 -4.97
CA VAL A 43 16.99 -0.11 -6.15
C VAL A 43 16.40 0.62 -7.34
N HIS A 44 15.07 0.53 -7.50
CA HIS A 44 14.34 1.16 -8.59
C HIS A 44 13.70 2.50 -8.19
N ALA A 45 13.88 2.95 -6.94
CA ALA A 45 13.34 4.22 -6.44
C ALA A 45 14.30 5.38 -6.72
N THR A 46 13.72 6.56 -6.98
CA THR A 46 14.43 7.84 -7.00
C THR A 46 14.59 8.42 -5.59
N LEU A 47 15.39 9.46 -5.43
CA LEU A 47 15.50 10.20 -4.17
C LEU A 47 14.15 10.76 -3.71
N GLY A 48 13.34 11.25 -4.66
CA GLY A 48 11.99 11.73 -4.39
C GLY A 48 11.09 10.64 -3.82
N ASP A 49 11.09 9.44 -4.42
CA ASP A 49 10.30 8.30 -3.94
C ASP A 49 10.71 7.87 -2.54
N VAL A 50 12.02 7.80 -2.27
CA VAL A 50 12.54 7.45 -0.94
C VAL A 50 12.12 8.49 0.10
N THR A 51 12.23 9.77 -0.21
CA THR A 51 11.87 10.86 0.70
C THR A 51 10.38 10.85 1.00
N ALA A 52 9.55 10.77 -0.02
CA ALA A 52 8.09 10.66 0.11
C ALA A 52 7.69 9.43 0.94
N HIS A 53 8.35 8.28 0.71
CA HIS A 53 8.07 7.08 1.50
C HIS A 53 8.49 7.22 2.97
N ILE A 54 9.61 7.87 3.27
CA ILE A 54 10.02 8.16 4.65
C ILE A 54 8.98 9.03 5.36
N GLU A 55 8.52 10.10 4.72
CA GLU A 55 7.47 10.99 5.25
C GLU A 55 6.16 10.24 5.47
N GLN A 56 5.77 9.38 4.52
CA GLN A 56 4.60 8.51 4.65
C GLN A 56 4.71 7.57 5.85
N VAL A 57 5.89 6.97 6.08
CA VAL A 57 6.15 6.09 7.23
C VAL A 57 6.12 6.89 8.54
N GLU A 58 6.69 8.07 8.59
CA GLU A 58 6.70 8.93 9.80
C GLU A 58 5.27 9.37 10.15
N LYS A 59 4.53 9.91 9.18
CA LYS A 59 3.11 10.29 9.36
C LYS A 59 2.23 9.08 9.67
N GLY A 60 2.38 7.99 8.93
CA GLY A 60 1.59 6.77 9.12
C GLY A 60 1.85 6.10 10.46
N THR A 61 3.08 6.16 10.98
CA THR A 61 3.42 5.63 12.30
C THR A 61 2.75 6.44 13.42
N ARG A 62 2.65 7.77 13.26
CA ARG A 62 1.90 8.63 14.20
C ARG A 62 0.41 8.27 14.21
N ILE A 63 -0.21 8.19 13.02
CA ILE A 63 -1.63 7.79 12.88
C ILE A 63 -1.87 6.38 13.45
N TRP A 64 -0.96 5.45 13.19
CA TRP A 64 -1.04 4.10 13.75
C TRP A 64 -1.08 4.12 15.28
N ASN A 65 -0.13 4.80 15.91
CA ASN A 65 0.02 4.79 17.35
C ASN A 65 -1.12 5.53 18.07
N GLU A 66 -1.54 6.68 17.54
CA GLU A 66 -2.50 7.56 18.21
C GLU A 66 -3.95 7.20 17.92
N LEU A 67 -4.25 6.73 16.69
CA LEU A 67 -5.61 6.45 16.25
C LEU A 67 -5.91 4.95 16.13
N LEU A 68 -5.11 4.19 15.36
CA LEU A 68 -5.49 2.84 14.98
C LEU A 68 -5.11 1.78 16.02
N LEU A 69 -3.94 1.87 16.63
CA LEU A 69 -3.48 0.89 17.62
C LEU A 69 -4.42 0.76 18.83
N PRO A 70 -5.04 1.84 19.36
CA PRO A 70 -6.08 1.74 20.39
C PRO A 70 -7.28 0.90 19.96
N LEU A 71 -7.71 0.99 18.69
CA LEU A 71 -8.84 0.22 18.16
C LEU A 71 -8.57 -1.30 18.13
N LYS A 72 -7.32 -1.72 18.14
CA LYS A 72 -6.97 -3.15 18.24
C LYS A 72 -7.52 -3.78 19.53
N LYS A 73 -7.67 -2.99 20.57
CA LYS A 73 -8.21 -3.41 21.89
C LYS A 73 -9.67 -3.01 22.09
N ALA A 74 -10.33 -2.45 21.07
CA ALA A 74 -11.72 -2.04 21.17
C ALA A 74 -12.61 -3.21 21.60
N LYS A 75 -13.51 -2.97 22.54
CA LYS A 75 -14.50 -3.95 22.99
C LYS A 75 -15.60 -4.13 21.94
N ASP A 76 -15.96 -3.05 21.28
CA ASP A 76 -16.91 -3.05 20.19
C ASP A 76 -16.30 -3.72 18.94
N LYS A 77 -16.94 -4.81 18.51
CA LYS A 77 -16.50 -5.58 17.34
C LYS A 77 -16.56 -4.77 16.03
N THR A 78 -17.44 -3.77 15.94
CA THR A 78 -17.59 -2.93 14.76
C THR A 78 -16.42 -1.96 14.58
N GLN A 79 -15.75 -1.61 15.68
CA GLN A 79 -14.58 -0.73 15.69
C GLN A 79 -13.26 -1.50 15.62
N LYS A 80 -13.30 -2.82 15.85
CA LYS A 80 -12.09 -3.63 15.96
C LYS A 80 -11.37 -3.76 14.61
N LEU A 81 -10.05 -3.59 14.65
CA LEU A 81 -9.20 -3.79 13.47
C LEU A 81 -9.24 -5.24 12.99
N LYS A 82 -9.38 -5.43 11.68
CA LYS A 82 -9.14 -6.71 11.01
C LYS A 82 -7.67 -6.81 10.63
N CYS A 83 -6.98 -7.83 11.16
CA CYS A 83 -5.60 -8.12 10.79
C CYS A 83 -5.57 -9.13 9.64
N LEU A 84 -4.79 -8.86 8.61
CA LEU A 84 -4.63 -9.65 7.39
C LEU A 84 -3.15 -9.84 7.08
N GLY A 85 -2.81 -10.91 6.34
CA GLY A 85 -1.45 -11.25 5.96
C GLY A 85 -0.77 -12.26 6.89
N ALA A 86 0.41 -12.71 6.48
CA ALA A 86 1.25 -13.65 7.21
C ALA A 86 2.74 -13.34 6.99
N GLY A 87 3.57 -13.61 7.98
CA GLY A 87 5.02 -13.34 7.90
C GLY A 87 5.33 -11.87 8.09
N GLY A 88 6.09 -11.21 7.27
CA GLY A 88 6.60 -9.85 7.30
C GLY A 88 5.65 -8.73 7.78
N PRO A 89 5.45 -7.62 7.04
CA PRO A 89 4.46 -6.61 7.39
C PRO A 89 3.04 -7.19 7.41
N LEU A 90 2.21 -6.72 8.34
CA LEU A 90 0.80 -7.10 8.44
C LEU A 90 -0.09 -5.93 8.04
N LEU A 91 -1.21 -6.24 7.41
CA LEU A 91 -2.22 -5.25 7.05
C LEU A 91 -3.32 -5.21 8.12
N TYR A 92 -3.59 -4.02 8.62
CA TYR A 92 -4.70 -3.77 9.54
C TYR A 92 -5.74 -2.90 8.86
N VAL A 93 -6.97 -3.40 8.76
CA VAL A 93 -8.09 -2.70 8.14
C VAL A 93 -9.02 -2.19 9.22
N SER A 94 -9.38 -0.92 9.15
CA SER A 94 -10.32 -0.24 10.04
C SER A 94 -11.54 0.25 9.27
N PRO A 95 -12.62 -0.54 9.17
CA PRO A 95 -13.83 -0.09 8.50
C PRO A 95 -14.49 1.11 9.18
N SER A 96 -14.30 1.26 10.49
CA SER A 96 -14.87 2.40 11.25
C SER A 96 -14.23 3.75 10.91
N THR A 97 -12.95 3.75 10.53
CA THR A 97 -12.21 4.97 10.17
C THR A 97 -11.95 5.11 8.68
N GLY A 98 -12.33 4.13 7.85
CA GLY A 98 -12.01 4.13 6.43
C GLY A 98 -10.51 4.05 6.10
N LEU A 99 -9.68 3.55 7.05
CA LEU A 99 -8.23 3.50 6.92
C LEU A 99 -7.71 2.06 6.87
N VAL A 100 -6.59 1.89 6.19
CA VAL A 100 -5.75 0.68 6.21
C VAL A 100 -4.34 1.05 6.64
N ALA A 101 -3.75 0.23 7.51
CA ALA A 101 -2.36 0.39 7.93
C ALA A 101 -1.55 -0.85 7.57
N LEU A 102 -0.51 -0.68 6.76
CA LEU A 102 0.54 -1.66 6.58
C LEU A 102 1.56 -1.47 7.71
N VAL A 103 1.73 -2.46 8.57
CA VAL A 103 2.52 -2.34 9.80
C VAL A 103 3.69 -3.30 9.79
N GLU A 104 4.89 -2.76 9.85
CA GLU A 104 6.12 -3.51 10.04
C GLU A 104 6.51 -3.53 11.52
N THR A 105 6.71 -4.73 12.06
CA THR A 105 7.16 -4.91 13.44
C THR A 105 8.63 -5.29 13.47
N ASN A 106 9.45 -4.49 14.12
CA ASN A 106 10.85 -4.77 14.37
C ASN A 106 11.01 -5.19 15.84
N TYR A 107 11.49 -6.41 16.04
CA TYR A 107 11.82 -6.91 17.37
C TYR A 107 13.24 -6.45 17.74
N LYS A 108 13.35 -5.65 18.78
CA LYS A 108 14.66 -5.39 19.42
C LYS A 108 14.87 -6.52 20.38
N PHE A 109 16.01 -7.17 20.33
CA PHE A 109 16.46 -8.27 21.20
C PHE A 109 15.43 -8.66 22.29
N ILE A 110 15.24 -9.92 22.59
CA ILE A 110 14.17 -10.56 23.37
C ILE A 110 13.70 -9.78 24.63
N VAL A 111 14.51 -8.89 25.17
CA VAL A 111 14.25 -8.14 26.41
C VAL A 111 13.78 -6.68 26.18
N PHE A 112 13.96 -6.10 25.00
CA PHE A 112 13.83 -4.64 24.80
C PHE A 112 12.59 -4.18 24.00
N GLY A 113 11.59 -5.04 23.88
CA GLY A 113 10.32 -4.64 23.28
C GLY A 113 10.33 -4.66 21.75
N LYS A 114 9.18 -4.32 21.19
CA LYS A 114 8.94 -4.23 19.75
C LYS A 114 8.67 -2.78 19.35
N THR A 115 9.22 -2.34 18.23
CA THR A 115 8.85 -1.09 17.60
C THR A 115 8.01 -1.38 16.36
N GLN A 116 6.95 -0.62 16.18
CA GLN A 116 6.08 -0.71 15.01
C GLN A 116 6.22 0.56 14.18
N ARG A 117 6.25 0.39 12.87
CA ARG A 117 6.19 1.46 11.89
C ARG A 117 5.03 1.16 10.97
N ALA A 118 4.38 2.19 10.46
CA ALA A 118 3.21 2.00 9.62
C ALA A 118 3.22 2.95 8.42
N CYS A 119 2.74 2.45 7.27
CA CYS A 119 2.20 3.26 6.20
C CYS A 119 0.68 3.18 6.30
N VAL A 120 0.00 4.33 6.29
CA VAL A 120 -1.46 4.39 6.38
C VAL A 120 -2.01 4.93 5.08
N TYR A 121 -3.02 4.25 4.57
CA TYR A 121 -3.72 4.54 3.33
C TYR A 121 -5.20 4.69 3.59
N ARG A 122 -5.92 5.39 2.73
CA ARG A 122 -7.38 5.33 2.71
C ARG A 122 -7.81 3.96 2.19
N LEU A 123 -8.82 3.37 2.79
CA LEU A 123 -9.40 2.12 2.31
C LEU A 123 -10.00 2.30 0.91
N ALA A 124 -10.52 3.50 0.62
CA ALA A 124 -11.05 3.87 -0.68
C ALA A 124 -10.01 3.81 -1.82
N ASP A 125 -8.73 3.98 -1.50
CA ASP A 125 -7.65 4.01 -2.49
C ASP A 125 -7.14 2.60 -2.87
N LEU A 126 -7.61 1.55 -2.21
CA LEU A 126 -7.26 0.17 -2.57
C LEU A 126 -7.97 -0.24 -3.86
N VAL A 127 -7.23 -0.34 -4.96
CA VAL A 127 -7.79 -0.63 -6.30
C VAL A 127 -7.53 -2.05 -6.78
N GLN A 128 -6.52 -2.73 -6.23
CA GLN A 128 -6.13 -4.06 -6.67
C GLN A 128 -5.64 -4.92 -5.51
N TYR A 129 -6.01 -6.20 -5.52
CA TYR A 129 -5.56 -7.22 -4.57
C TYR A 129 -5.55 -8.59 -5.27
N ASP A 130 -4.44 -8.91 -5.94
CA ASP A 130 -4.29 -10.11 -6.76
C ASP A 130 -3.41 -11.15 -6.09
N TYR A 131 -3.63 -12.42 -6.47
CA TYR A 131 -2.82 -13.54 -6.00
C TYR A 131 -1.56 -13.70 -6.82
N GLU A 132 -0.45 -13.94 -6.13
CA GLU A 132 0.83 -14.26 -6.75
C GLU A 132 1.55 -15.35 -5.95
N GLU A 133 2.19 -16.28 -6.66
CA GLU A 133 3.08 -17.28 -6.06
C GLU A 133 4.49 -17.13 -6.60
N GLU A 134 5.46 -17.30 -5.72
CA GLU A 134 6.88 -17.31 -6.06
C GLU A 134 7.55 -18.57 -5.51
N LYS A 135 8.26 -19.28 -6.37
CA LYS A 135 9.11 -20.40 -5.95
C LYS A 135 10.48 -19.85 -5.54
N VAL A 136 10.80 -19.95 -4.25
CA VAL A 136 12.06 -19.49 -3.68
C VAL A 136 12.89 -20.70 -3.26
N LYS A 137 14.15 -20.74 -3.70
CA LYS A 137 15.10 -21.78 -3.25
C LYS A 137 15.63 -21.40 -1.87
N GLY A 138 15.31 -22.19 -0.86
CA GLY A 138 15.82 -22.01 0.50
C GLY A 138 17.33 -22.24 0.60
N ALA A 139 17.94 -21.85 1.73
CA ALA A 139 19.36 -22.04 2.00
C ALA A 139 19.75 -23.52 2.05
N ASP A 140 18.81 -24.41 2.35
CA ASP A 140 18.97 -25.88 2.36
C ASP A 140 18.78 -26.51 0.96
N GLY A 141 18.60 -25.70 -0.08
CA GLY A 141 18.39 -26.12 -1.47
C GLY A 141 16.96 -26.56 -1.78
N LYS A 142 16.05 -26.61 -0.81
CA LYS A 142 14.65 -26.93 -1.03
C LYS A 142 13.92 -25.76 -1.68
N VAL A 143 12.97 -26.09 -2.55
CA VAL A 143 12.10 -25.11 -3.19
C VAL A 143 10.86 -24.92 -2.32
N GLU A 144 10.66 -23.73 -1.81
CA GLU A 144 9.47 -23.32 -1.08
C GLU A 144 8.59 -22.45 -1.97
N THR A 145 7.28 -22.65 -1.93
CA THR A 145 6.32 -21.77 -2.57
C THR A 145 5.86 -20.71 -1.56
N LYS A 146 6.10 -19.44 -1.87
CA LYS A 146 5.62 -18.32 -1.09
C LYS A 146 4.42 -17.70 -1.79
N ALA A 147 3.34 -17.50 -1.04
CA ALA A 147 2.11 -16.91 -1.53
C ALA A 147 1.99 -15.46 -1.07
N PHE A 148 1.59 -14.60 -1.99
CA PHE A 148 1.44 -13.16 -1.76
C PHE A 148 0.08 -12.67 -2.28
N CYS A 149 -0.37 -11.57 -1.69
CA CYS A 149 -1.36 -10.69 -2.28
C CYS A 149 -0.65 -9.44 -2.77
N VAL A 150 -0.70 -9.18 -4.05
CA VAL A 150 -0.24 -7.91 -4.63
C VAL A 150 -1.33 -6.88 -4.42
N MET A 151 -1.03 -5.87 -3.63
CA MET A 151 -1.97 -4.81 -3.31
C MET A 151 -1.50 -3.50 -3.94
N THR A 152 -2.41 -2.80 -4.61
CA THR A 152 -2.14 -1.52 -5.24
C THR A 152 -3.11 -0.47 -4.70
N PHE A 153 -2.56 0.68 -4.32
CA PHE A 153 -3.30 1.86 -3.89
C PHE A 153 -3.10 2.97 -4.91
N LYS A 154 -4.16 3.71 -5.22
CA LYS A 154 -4.08 4.90 -6.05
C LYS A 154 -3.66 6.11 -5.21
N ASP A 155 -3.05 7.10 -5.86
CA ASP A 155 -2.69 8.40 -5.27
C ASP A 155 -1.90 8.30 -3.95
N THR A 156 -1.05 7.27 -3.81
CA THR A 156 -0.17 7.10 -2.67
C THR A 156 1.26 7.54 -3.02
N ALA A 157 1.91 8.25 -2.10
CA ALA A 157 3.31 8.59 -2.22
C ALA A 157 4.19 7.49 -1.62
N GLY A 158 5.27 7.14 -2.31
CA GLY A 158 6.35 6.28 -1.82
C GLY A 158 6.10 4.78 -1.91
N LEU A 159 4.94 4.26 -1.52
CA LEU A 159 4.59 2.85 -1.63
C LEU A 159 3.24 2.70 -2.32
N TYR A 160 3.27 2.63 -3.64
CA TYR A 160 2.09 2.53 -4.48
C TYR A 160 1.57 1.09 -4.59
N SER A 161 2.46 0.14 -4.80
CA SER A 161 2.13 -1.29 -4.88
C SER A 161 3.09 -2.10 -4.05
N PHE A 162 2.59 -3.15 -3.38
CA PHE A 162 3.42 -4.02 -2.57
C PHE A 162 2.87 -5.45 -2.50
N ARG A 163 3.75 -6.38 -2.15
CA ARG A 163 3.43 -7.80 -1.97
C ARG A 163 3.25 -8.09 -0.48
N LEU A 164 2.02 -8.40 -0.08
CA LEU A 164 1.69 -8.85 1.28
C LEU A 164 1.76 -10.36 1.35
N GLY A 165 2.58 -10.93 2.22
CA GLY A 165 2.61 -12.38 2.45
C GLY A 165 1.25 -12.87 2.98
N VAL A 166 0.71 -13.94 2.42
CA VAL A 166 -0.60 -14.51 2.81
C VAL A 166 -0.53 -15.95 3.29
N GLY A 167 0.65 -16.56 3.25
CA GLY A 167 0.88 -17.92 3.71
C GLY A 167 0.46 -18.99 2.69
N ASN A 168 -0.76 -18.96 2.18
CA ASN A 168 -1.27 -19.89 1.15
C ASN A 168 -2.48 -19.30 0.39
N SER A 169 -2.92 -20.01 -0.67
CA SER A 169 -4.07 -19.60 -1.50
C SER A 169 -5.38 -19.45 -0.72
N LYS A 170 -5.67 -20.35 0.24
CA LYS A 170 -6.90 -20.26 1.06
C LYS A 170 -6.92 -19.00 1.92
N SER A 171 -5.77 -18.60 2.45
CA SER A 171 -5.65 -17.35 3.22
C SER A 171 -5.87 -16.13 2.33
N TYR A 172 -5.35 -16.17 1.08
CA TYR A 172 -5.63 -15.15 0.09
C TYR A 172 -7.12 -15.09 -0.26
N GLU A 173 -7.76 -16.22 -0.57
CA GLU A 173 -9.19 -16.28 -0.91
C GLU A 173 -10.06 -15.68 0.22
N SER A 174 -9.72 -16.01 1.47
CA SER A 174 -10.39 -15.43 2.65
C SER A 174 -10.23 -13.91 2.73
N MET A 175 -9.04 -13.40 2.40
CA MET A 175 -8.74 -11.97 2.39
C MET A 175 -9.45 -11.28 1.22
N ALA A 176 -9.40 -11.85 0.02
CA ALA A 176 -10.08 -11.30 -1.16
C ALA A 176 -11.60 -11.25 -0.92
N LYS A 177 -12.19 -12.33 -0.39
CA LYS A 177 -13.61 -12.37 0.00
C LYS A 177 -13.97 -11.29 1.02
N TYR A 178 -13.06 -11.01 1.97
CA TYR A 178 -13.27 -9.93 2.94
C TYR A 178 -13.37 -8.56 2.24
N PHE A 179 -12.45 -8.25 1.32
CA PHE A 179 -12.50 -6.99 0.56
C PHE A 179 -13.69 -6.94 -0.40
N ASP A 180 -13.98 -8.05 -1.11
CA ASP A 180 -15.16 -8.13 -1.97
C ASP A 180 -16.45 -7.83 -1.19
N THR A 181 -16.58 -8.40 0.01
CA THR A 181 -17.73 -8.15 0.89
C THR A 181 -17.76 -6.70 1.37
N LEU A 182 -16.60 -6.15 1.76
CA LEU A 182 -16.47 -4.80 2.28
C LEU A 182 -16.86 -3.75 1.23
N PHE A 183 -16.48 -3.98 -0.02
CA PHE A 183 -16.77 -3.09 -1.14
C PHE A 183 -18.08 -3.42 -1.89
N GLY A 184 -18.83 -4.41 -1.42
CA GLY A 184 -20.09 -4.82 -2.07
C GLY A 184 -19.88 -5.47 -3.43
N ILE A 185 -18.67 -6.00 -3.71
CA ILE A 185 -18.36 -6.66 -4.96
C ILE A 185 -18.94 -8.08 -4.93
N GLN A 186 -20.01 -8.32 -5.70
CA GLN A 186 -20.57 -9.66 -5.85
C GLN A 186 -19.84 -10.42 -6.96
N LYS A 187 -18.91 -11.30 -6.59
CA LYS A 187 -18.34 -12.28 -7.52
C LYS A 187 -19.30 -13.47 -7.68
N THR A 188 -20.24 -13.38 -8.63
CA THR A 188 -20.94 -14.58 -9.13
C THR A 188 -20.01 -15.31 -10.11
N LEU A 189 -20.05 -16.67 -10.12
CA LEU A 189 -19.23 -17.54 -10.98
C LEU A 189 -19.29 -17.21 -12.50
N GLY A 190 -20.26 -16.43 -12.95
CA GLY A 190 -20.37 -15.92 -14.32
C GLY A 190 -19.76 -14.51 -14.53
N ASN A 191 -19.28 -13.85 -13.48
CA ASN A 191 -18.84 -12.44 -13.55
C ASN A 191 -17.36 -12.26 -13.85
N THR A 192 -16.53 -13.31 -13.85
CA THR A 192 -15.10 -13.18 -14.18
C THR A 192 -14.90 -12.61 -15.59
N PHE A 193 -15.71 -13.07 -16.54
CA PHE A 193 -15.72 -12.52 -17.91
C PHE A 193 -16.37 -11.15 -18.02
N LYS A 194 -17.42 -10.87 -17.24
CA LYS A 194 -18.07 -9.55 -17.21
C LYS A 194 -17.20 -8.52 -16.53
N ASN A 195 -16.45 -8.89 -15.48
CA ASN A 195 -15.52 -7.99 -14.81
C ASN A 195 -14.29 -7.69 -15.67
N ALA A 196 -13.73 -8.67 -16.39
CA ALA A 196 -12.68 -8.43 -17.35
C ALA A 196 -13.13 -7.51 -18.49
N LYS A 197 -14.38 -7.67 -18.96
CA LYS A 197 -14.97 -6.77 -19.96
C LYS A 197 -15.20 -5.37 -19.38
N ARG A 198 -15.76 -5.25 -18.16
CA ARG A 198 -15.93 -3.96 -17.48
C ARG A 198 -14.61 -3.25 -17.21
N GLN A 199 -13.58 -3.98 -16.78
CA GLN A 199 -12.23 -3.43 -16.63
C GLN A 199 -11.64 -2.95 -17.95
N MET A 200 -11.80 -3.73 -19.02
CA MET A 200 -11.37 -3.30 -20.37
C MET A 200 -12.17 -2.10 -20.88
N ASP A 201 -13.46 -2.06 -20.64
CA ASP A 201 -14.31 -0.94 -21.04
C ASP A 201 -13.99 0.32 -20.20
N ALA A 202 -13.69 0.18 -18.92
CA ALA A 202 -13.21 1.26 -18.05
C ALA A 202 -11.83 1.79 -18.50
N ILE A 203 -10.89 0.90 -18.84
CA ILE A 203 -9.57 1.29 -19.37
C ILE A 203 -9.71 2.04 -20.69
N LYS A 204 -10.60 1.58 -21.60
CA LYS A 204 -10.86 2.26 -22.85
C LYS A 204 -11.52 3.64 -22.64
N SER A 205 -12.46 3.74 -21.71
CA SER A 205 -13.11 5.01 -21.37
C SER A 205 -12.14 5.98 -20.69
N PHE A 206 -11.24 5.48 -19.83
CA PHE A 206 -10.17 6.27 -19.24
C PHE A 206 -9.19 6.78 -20.30
N ALA A 207 -8.78 5.91 -21.25
CA ALA A 207 -7.92 6.30 -22.35
C ALA A 207 -8.61 7.33 -23.28
N ALA A 208 -9.91 7.19 -23.52
CA ALA A 208 -10.70 8.16 -24.27
C ALA A 208 -10.83 9.51 -23.56
N ALA A 209 -11.08 9.50 -22.24
CA ALA A 209 -11.14 10.70 -21.42
C ALA A 209 -9.78 11.41 -21.33
N ALA A 210 -8.68 10.64 -21.15
CA ALA A 210 -7.32 11.19 -21.15
C ALA A 210 -6.96 11.82 -22.50
N LYS A 211 -7.37 11.20 -23.62
CA LYS A 211 -7.18 11.76 -24.95
C LYS A 211 -7.99 13.04 -25.14
N ALA A 212 -9.26 13.05 -24.74
CA ALA A 212 -10.12 14.23 -24.84
C ALA A 212 -9.65 15.40 -23.95
N ALA A 213 -9.05 15.09 -22.79
CA ALA A 213 -8.37 16.08 -21.96
C ALA A 213 -7.09 16.63 -22.62
N ALA A 214 -6.31 15.76 -23.27
CA ALA A 214 -5.11 16.17 -24.02
C ALA A 214 -5.44 17.01 -25.26
N ASP A 215 -6.60 16.72 -25.89
CA ASP A 215 -7.12 17.47 -27.05
C ASP A 215 -7.86 18.76 -26.64
N GLY A 216 -7.94 19.09 -25.33
CA GLY A 216 -8.62 20.28 -24.81
C GLY A 216 -10.13 20.31 -25.01
N THR A 217 -10.75 19.15 -25.26
CA THR A 217 -12.19 19.02 -25.56
C THR A 217 -13.03 18.62 -24.33
N LEU A 218 -12.39 18.39 -23.18
CA LEU A 218 -13.04 18.07 -21.90
C LEU A 218 -12.82 19.20 -20.90
N ASP A 219 -13.90 19.67 -20.32
CA ASP A 219 -13.93 20.52 -19.15
C ASP A 219 -13.44 19.73 -17.92
N GLU A 220 -12.68 20.37 -17.02
CA GLU A 220 -12.08 19.76 -15.84
C GLU A 220 -13.12 19.15 -14.90
N GLU A 221 -14.31 19.74 -14.79
CA GLU A 221 -15.43 19.27 -14.00
C GLU A 221 -16.08 18.01 -14.62
N GLN A 222 -16.21 17.97 -15.94
CA GLN A 222 -16.69 16.81 -16.67
C GLN A 222 -15.69 15.65 -16.63
N ALA A 223 -14.40 15.93 -16.72
CA ALA A 223 -13.34 14.93 -16.58
C ALA A 223 -13.36 14.29 -15.19
N THR A 224 -13.46 15.09 -14.14
CA THR A 224 -13.51 14.62 -12.75
C THR A 224 -14.77 13.80 -12.47
N SER A 225 -15.93 14.26 -12.95
CA SER A 225 -17.21 13.54 -12.83
C SER A 225 -17.19 12.20 -13.59
N THR A 226 -16.65 12.18 -14.79
CA THR A 226 -16.54 10.96 -15.62
C THR A 226 -15.60 9.95 -15.01
N ILE A 227 -14.44 10.39 -14.50
CA ILE A 227 -13.48 9.54 -13.78
C ILE A 227 -14.11 8.99 -12.50
N GLY A 228 -14.82 9.81 -11.73
CA GLY A 228 -15.51 9.37 -10.51
C GLY A 228 -16.61 8.35 -10.78
N ALA A 229 -17.41 8.53 -11.82
CA ALA A 229 -18.46 7.59 -12.21
C ALA A 229 -17.89 6.25 -12.72
N LEU A 230 -16.79 6.28 -13.46
CA LEU A 230 -16.07 5.08 -13.92
C LEU A 230 -15.45 4.33 -12.73
N ASP A 231 -14.84 5.04 -11.81
CA ASP A 231 -14.25 4.50 -10.59
C ASP A 231 -15.30 3.77 -9.74
N ALA A 232 -16.46 4.38 -9.52
CA ALA A 232 -17.57 3.77 -8.79
C ALA A 232 -18.15 2.54 -9.51
N SER A 233 -18.17 2.51 -10.84
CA SER A 233 -18.68 1.37 -11.62
C SER A 233 -17.76 0.14 -11.55
N VAL A 234 -16.45 0.36 -11.38
CA VAL A 234 -15.43 -0.69 -11.36
C VAL A 234 -15.14 -1.17 -9.93
N TYR A 235 -15.04 -0.23 -9.00
CA TYR A 235 -14.56 -0.50 -7.62
C TYR A 235 -15.65 -0.41 -6.55
N GLY A 236 -16.91 -0.12 -6.95
CA GLY A 236 -18.01 0.13 -6.04
C GLY A 236 -18.01 1.57 -5.50
N ASP A 237 -19.14 1.97 -4.89
CA ASP A 237 -19.24 3.28 -4.24
C ASP A 237 -18.35 3.34 -3.00
N ARG A 238 -17.39 4.24 -3.01
CA ARG A 238 -16.41 4.44 -1.95
C ARG A 238 -16.57 5.76 -1.19
N THR A 239 -17.63 6.50 -1.49
CA THR A 239 -17.87 7.83 -0.90
C THR A 239 -17.89 7.77 0.63
N GLU A 240 -18.52 6.76 1.21
CA GLU A 240 -18.55 6.59 2.67
C GLU A 240 -17.15 6.35 3.27
N TRP A 241 -16.32 5.58 2.58
CA TRP A 241 -14.95 5.30 3.02
C TRP A 241 -14.04 6.51 2.94
N ILE A 242 -14.21 7.33 1.89
CA ILE A 242 -13.49 8.60 1.73
C ILE A 242 -13.86 9.53 2.88
N LYS A 243 -15.14 9.75 3.13
CA LYS A 243 -15.63 10.60 4.21
C LYS A 243 -15.09 10.18 5.58
N LYS A 244 -15.18 8.89 5.92
CA LYS A 244 -14.65 8.35 7.18
C LYS A 244 -13.15 8.57 7.30
N ALA A 245 -12.39 8.37 6.22
CA ALA A 245 -10.95 8.57 6.21
C ALA A 245 -10.59 10.05 6.39
N ASP A 246 -11.29 10.96 5.73
CA ASP A 246 -11.06 12.41 5.85
C ASP A 246 -11.35 12.90 7.28
N GLU A 247 -12.47 12.48 7.87
CA GLU A 247 -12.79 12.77 9.26
C GLU A 247 -11.72 12.25 10.22
N ALA A 248 -11.26 11.00 10.01
CA ALA A 248 -10.24 10.37 10.85
C ALA A 248 -8.86 11.03 10.70
N LEU A 249 -8.53 11.54 9.50
CA LEU A 249 -7.23 12.15 9.21
C LEU A 249 -7.19 13.65 9.51
N ALA A 250 -8.31 14.31 9.76
CA ALA A 250 -8.38 15.76 10.01
C ALA A 250 -7.47 16.21 11.17
N ALA A 251 -7.32 15.36 12.21
CA ALA A 251 -6.44 15.64 13.34
C ALA A 251 -4.93 15.47 13.05
N PHE A 252 -4.57 14.98 11.85
CA PHE A 252 -3.18 14.66 11.47
C PHE A 252 -2.68 15.48 10.27
N GLN A 253 -3.45 16.46 9.83
CA GLN A 253 -3.09 17.42 8.77
C GLN A 253 -2.10 18.47 9.24
#